data_fe06828779e94e212b390815fb4befd4
#
_entry.id   fe06828779e94e212b390815fb4befd4
#
_cell.length_a   1.000
_cell.length_b   1.000
_cell.length_c   1.000
_cell.angle_alpha   90.00
_cell.angle_beta   90.00
_cell.angle_gamma   90.00
#
_symmetry.space_group_name_H-M   'P 1'
#
loop_
_entity.id
_entity.type
_entity.pdbx_description
1 polymer ?
#
loop_
_entity_poly.entity_id
_entity_poly.type
_entity_poly.pdbx_seq_one_letter_code
_entity_poly.pdbx_strand_id
1 'polypeptide(L)'
;MSNDPKIQQLNEIRAKGRLGGGQERIDTQHKRGRLTARERLELLLDRGSFRELDAFVLHRTHDFGLDKKKYMGDSVVTGWGTIDGRLVYVFSQDFTVFGGSLGEAHAEKICKIMDMALKNGAPVIGLNDSGGARIQEGVVSLGGYADIFLRNTLASGVIPQISAVMGPCAGGAVYSPALTDFIFMVKNSSYMFVTGPEVVKAVTHEEVSFEELGGAEVHASKSGVCHVVGDSEADTLYMIRMLLSYLPQNNMEDPPLLPTNDDPLRKEEALNSIVPDDPSKPYDMCEVIRMIMDDGQFYEIHETYAPNIVVGFARLGGHSVGIIANQPAVLAGVLDIDASTKAARFIRFCDAFNIPIVTFEDVPGFLPGTVQEHGGIIRAGAKLLYAYCEATVPKLTVVTRKAYGGAYDVMSSKHIRGDLNLAWPTAEIAVMGPDGAVNIIFRKELAEAEDPIEKKAELVAEYRSKFANPYIAASRGYIDDVIEPNETRPRLINGLEMLANKRDSNPPKKHGCTPL
;
A
#
# COMPACT_ATOMS: atom_id res chain seq x y z
N MET A 1 -15.49 -24.01 39.32
CA MET A 1 -16.31 -22.83 38.98
C MET A 1 -16.75 -22.21 40.29
N SER A 2 -16.72 -20.88 40.41
CA SER A 2 -17.16 -20.21 41.67
C SER A 2 -18.67 -20.42 41.86
N ASN A 3 -19.07 -20.76 43.09
CA ASN A 3 -20.49 -20.88 43.45
C ASN A 3 -21.13 -19.52 43.84
N ASP A 4 -20.39 -18.42 43.68
CA ASP A 4 -20.92 -17.08 43.94
C ASP A 4 -21.95 -16.69 42.84
N PRO A 5 -23.21 -16.40 43.25
CA PRO A 5 -24.28 -16.05 42.30
C PRO A 5 -23.94 -14.85 41.40
N LYS A 6 -23.18 -13.89 41.91
CA LYS A 6 -22.74 -12.70 41.12
C LYS A 6 -21.76 -13.07 40.02
N ILE A 7 -20.87 -14.02 40.29
CA ILE A 7 -19.91 -14.51 39.28
C ILE A 7 -20.63 -15.37 38.23
N GLN A 8 -21.60 -16.17 38.66
CA GLN A 8 -22.45 -16.95 37.75
C GLN A 8 -23.22 -16.01 36.80
N GLN A 9 -23.89 -15.00 37.35
CA GLN A 9 -24.58 -13.97 36.56
C GLN A 9 -23.65 -13.27 35.57
N LEU A 10 -22.44 -12.87 35.99
CA LEU A 10 -21.44 -12.25 35.09
C LEU A 10 -21.08 -13.18 33.92
N ASN A 11 -20.87 -14.46 34.21
CA ASN A 11 -20.51 -15.44 33.18
C ASN A 11 -21.66 -15.69 32.19
N GLU A 12 -22.90 -15.73 32.66
CA GLU A 12 -24.09 -15.84 31.80
C GLU A 12 -24.26 -14.64 30.90
N ILE A 13 -24.10 -13.42 31.45
CA ILE A 13 -24.16 -12.18 30.66
C ILE A 13 -23.05 -12.15 29.61
N ARG A 14 -21.82 -12.52 29.96
CA ARG A 14 -20.69 -12.61 29.02
C ARG A 14 -20.94 -13.66 27.93
N ALA A 15 -21.44 -14.84 28.29
CA ALA A 15 -21.76 -15.88 27.33
C ALA A 15 -22.82 -15.41 26.32
N LYS A 16 -23.87 -14.73 26.81
CA LYS A 16 -24.90 -14.13 25.95
C LYS A 16 -24.33 -13.05 25.03
N GLY A 17 -23.45 -12.16 25.54
CA GLY A 17 -22.81 -11.12 24.74
C GLY A 17 -21.93 -11.67 23.62
N ARG A 18 -21.25 -12.81 23.86
CA ARG A 18 -20.42 -13.47 22.86
C ARG A 18 -21.20 -14.04 21.67
N LEU A 19 -22.48 -14.32 21.82
CA LEU A 19 -23.35 -14.82 20.75
C LEU A 19 -23.76 -13.70 19.75
N GLY A 20 -23.47 -12.43 20.04
CA GLY A 20 -23.85 -11.31 19.17
C GLY A 20 -25.33 -11.34 18.82
N GLY A 21 -25.67 -11.51 17.55
CA GLY A 21 -27.04 -11.61 17.05
C GLY A 21 -27.75 -12.94 17.33
N GLY A 22 -27.06 -13.92 17.96
CA GLY A 22 -27.57 -15.25 18.29
C GLY A 22 -27.10 -16.35 17.32
N GLN A 23 -27.21 -17.60 17.78
CA GLN A 23 -26.68 -18.78 17.10
C GLN A 23 -27.18 -18.92 15.65
N GLU A 24 -28.46 -18.69 15.40
CA GLU A 24 -29.03 -18.78 14.04
C GLU A 24 -28.33 -17.85 13.03
N ARG A 25 -27.98 -16.64 13.47
CA ARG A 25 -27.28 -15.68 12.62
C ARG A 25 -25.80 -16.03 12.44
N ILE A 26 -25.17 -16.59 13.46
CA ILE A 26 -23.82 -17.15 13.37
C ILE A 26 -23.80 -18.29 12.34
N ASP A 27 -24.73 -19.24 12.45
CA ASP A 27 -24.87 -20.36 11.51
C ASP A 27 -25.09 -19.87 10.06
N THR A 28 -25.82 -18.76 9.92
CA THR A 28 -26.04 -18.13 8.60
C THR A 28 -24.74 -17.55 8.04
N GLN A 29 -23.87 -16.93 8.86
CA GLN A 29 -22.55 -16.46 8.43
C GLN A 29 -21.68 -17.64 7.98
N HIS A 30 -21.60 -18.68 8.80
CA HIS A 30 -20.81 -19.87 8.48
C HIS A 30 -21.28 -20.58 7.20
N LYS A 31 -22.60 -20.67 6.96
CA LYS A 31 -23.15 -21.20 5.68
C LYS A 31 -22.72 -20.38 4.46
N ARG A 32 -22.40 -19.11 4.64
CA ARG A 32 -21.85 -18.22 3.57
C ARG A 32 -20.33 -18.29 3.47
N GLY A 33 -19.66 -19.15 4.22
CA GLY A 33 -18.20 -19.24 4.29
C GLY A 33 -17.53 -18.09 5.02
N ARG A 34 -18.28 -17.33 5.86
CA ARG A 34 -17.77 -16.17 6.59
C ARG A 34 -17.59 -16.47 8.07
N LEU A 35 -16.57 -15.90 8.66
CA LEU A 35 -16.32 -15.93 10.09
C LEU A 35 -17.13 -14.87 10.83
N THR A 36 -17.35 -15.07 12.13
CA THR A 36 -17.87 -14.05 13.03
C THR A 36 -16.79 -13.00 13.36
N ALA A 37 -17.21 -11.84 13.86
CA ALA A 37 -16.29 -10.80 14.31
C ALA A 37 -15.25 -11.29 15.33
N ARG A 38 -15.62 -12.21 16.22
CA ARG A 38 -14.73 -12.77 17.25
C ARG A 38 -13.76 -13.79 16.69
N GLU A 39 -14.23 -14.68 15.83
CA GLU A 39 -13.37 -15.67 15.15
C GLU A 39 -12.28 -14.98 14.30
N ARG A 40 -12.63 -13.89 13.63
CA ARG A 40 -11.65 -13.05 12.90
C ARG A 40 -10.57 -12.52 13.83
N LEU A 41 -10.93 -12.01 15.01
CA LEU A 41 -9.95 -11.52 16.00
C LEU A 41 -9.10 -12.64 16.60
N GLU A 42 -9.68 -13.83 16.81
CA GLU A 42 -8.95 -15.00 17.30
C GLU A 42 -7.90 -15.51 16.29
N LEU A 43 -8.15 -15.35 14.98
CA LEU A 43 -7.20 -15.68 13.93
C LEU A 43 -6.14 -14.58 13.72
N LEU A 44 -6.54 -13.31 13.85
CA LEU A 44 -5.63 -12.17 13.62
C LEU A 44 -4.59 -12.03 14.73
N LEU A 45 -5.03 -12.16 15.99
CA LEU A 45 -4.21 -11.87 17.16
C LEU A 45 -3.48 -13.12 17.70
N ASP A 46 -2.43 -12.90 18.45
CA ASP A 46 -1.74 -13.96 19.16
C ASP A 46 -2.69 -14.67 20.13
N ARG A 47 -2.58 -15.99 20.18
CA ARG A 47 -3.49 -16.83 20.97
C ARG A 47 -3.57 -16.36 22.43
N GLY A 48 -4.79 -16.03 22.86
CA GLY A 48 -5.08 -15.62 24.24
C GLY A 48 -4.65 -14.20 24.61
N SER A 49 -4.16 -13.40 23.63
CA SER A 49 -3.75 -12.01 23.86
C SER A 49 -4.92 -11.02 23.88
N PHE A 50 -6.04 -11.34 23.23
CA PHE A 50 -7.16 -10.41 23.08
C PHE A 50 -7.78 -9.99 24.42
N ARG A 51 -7.96 -8.69 24.59
CA ARG A 51 -8.64 -8.06 25.73
C ARG A 51 -9.74 -7.16 25.19
N GLU A 52 -10.98 -7.63 25.33
CA GLU A 52 -12.16 -6.90 24.88
C GLU A 52 -12.46 -5.71 25.78
N LEU A 53 -12.80 -4.57 25.17
CA LEU A 53 -13.28 -3.36 25.84
C LEU A 53 -14.73 -3.11 25.43
N ASP A 54 -15.51 -2.53 26.37
CA ASP A 54 -16.90 -2.12 26.15
C ASP A 54 -17.85 -3.25 25.70
N ALA A 55 -17.58 -4.48 26.16
CA ALA A 55 -18.37 -5.66 25.84
C ALA A 55 -19.86 -5.56 26.27
N PHE A 56 -20.16 -4.75 27.27
CA PHE A 56 -21.51 -4.58 27.83
C PHE A 56 -22.24 -3.34 27.29
N VAL A 57 -21.63 -2.55 26.44
CA VAL A 57 -22.24 -1.36 25.85
C VAL A 57 -23.43 -1.77 24.98
N LEU A 58 -24.52 -1.02 25.08
CA LEU A 58 -25.75 -1.20 24.32
C LEU A 58 -26.03 0.05 23.51
N HIS A 59 -26.74 -0.11 22.39
CA HIS A 59 -27.26 1.04 21.66
C HIS A 59 -28.27 1.84 22.51
N ARG A 60 -28.41 3.13 22.25
CA ARG A 60 -29.21 4.05 23.07
C ARG A 60 -30.57 4.34 22.47
N THR A 61 -30.80 4.02 21.22
CA THR A 61 -32.09 4.29 20.56
C THR A 61 -33.23 3.46 21.13
N HIS A 62 -34.41 4.06 21.17
CA HIS A 62 -35.66 3.47 21.61
C HIS A 62 -36.69 3.36 20.48
N ASP A 63 -36.45 3.99 19.35
CA ASP A 63 -37.36 4.05 18.22
C ASP A 63 -37.36 2.75 17.40
N PHE A 64 -38.39 2.58 16.57
CA PHE A 64 -38.54 1.46 15.63
C PHE A 64 -38.47 0.07 16.29
N GLY A 65 -38.83 -0.03 17.57
CA GLY A 65 -38.83 -1.30 18.33
C GLY A 65 -37.44 -1.80 18.74
N LEU A 66 -36.42 -0.95 18.66
CA LEU A 66 -35.04 -1.26 19.06
C LEU A 66 -34.91 -1.26 20.61
N ASP A 67 -35.82 -0.64 21.33
CA ASP A 67 -35.94 -0.77 22.81
C ASP A 67 -36.00 -2.23 23.27
N LYS A 68 -36.65 -3.11 22.46
CA LYS A 68 -36.84 -4.54 22.72
C LYS A 68 -35.70 -5.42 22.20
N LYS A 69 -34.79 -4.85 21.37
CA LYS A 69 -33.70 -5.60 20.72
C LYS A 69 -32.36 -5.08 21.19
N LYS A 70 -31.96 -5.41 22.41
CA LYS A 70 -30.69 -4.97 23.00
C LYS A 70 -29.64 -6.07 22.85
N TYR A 71 -28.61 -5.77 22.05
CA TYR A 71 -27.43 -6.63 21.84
C TYR A 71 -26.21 -5.98 22.49
N MET A 72 -25.50 -6.73 23.33
CA MET A 72 -24.26 -6.28 23.95
C MET A 72 -23.17 -6.09 22.89
N GLY A 73 -22.37 -5.03 23.05
CA GLY A 73 -21.32 -4.67 22.11
C GLY A 73 -21.76 -3.81 20.95
N ASP A 74 -23.07 -3.60 20.73
CA ASP A 74 -23.67 -2.77 19.68
C ASP A 74 -23.02 -2.94 18.29
N SER A 75 -23.07 -4.14 17.76
CA SER A 75 -22.56 -4.52 16.43
C SER A 75 -21.06 -4.31 16.14
N VAL A 76 -20.23 -4.10 17.16
CA VAL A 76 -18.77 -4.06 17.02
C VAL A 76 -18.06 -4.63 18.24
N VAL A 77 -17.08 -5.48 18.00
CA VAL A 77 -16.16 -6.00 19.01
C VAL A 77 -14.90 -5.15 19.00
N THR A 78 -14.55 -4.56 20.13
CA THR A 78 -13.42 -3.63 20.25
C THR A 78 -12.49 -4.06 21.37
N GLY A 79 -11.20 -3.81 21.21
CA GLY A 79 -10.20 -4.14 22.21
C GLY A 79 -8.78 -3.98 21.73
N TRP A 80 -7.88 -4.70 22.39
CA TRP A 80 -6.47 -4.75 22.05
C TRP A 80 -5.91 -6.15 22.24
N GLY A 81 -4.81 -6.42 21.59
CA GLY A 81 -4.08 -7.68 21.70
C GLY A 81 -2.68 -7.54 21.19
N THR A 82 -2.03 -8.65 20.86
CA THR A 82 -0.71 -8.63 20.24
C THR A 82 -0.72 -9.38 18.91
N ILE A 83 0.20 -8.97 18.03
CA ILE A 83 0.60 -9.69 16.82
C ILE A 83 2.10 -9.85 16.88
N ASP A 84 2.57 -11.09 16.94
CA ASP A 84 3.97 -11.43 17.11
C ASP A 84 4.62 -10.69 18.30
N GLY A 85 3.86 -10.65 19.42
CA GLY A 85 4.22 -9.99 20.67
C GLY A 85 4.06 -8.45 20.68
N ARG A 86 3.73 -7.82 19.56
CA ARG A 86 3.60 -6.36 19.44
C ARG A 86 2.16 -5.92 19.68
N LEU A 87 1.97 -4.86 20.47
CA LEU A 87 0.66 -4.29 20.78
C LEU A 87 -0.05 -3.78 19.53
N VAL A 88 -1.32 -4.16 19.37
CA VAL A 88 -2.22 -3.61 18.36
C VAL A 88 -3.60 -3.33 18.96
N TYR A 89 -4.26 -2.28 18.49
CA TYR A 89 -5.66 -2.00 18.80
C TYR A 89 -6.53 -2.46 17.65
N VAL A 90 -7.69 -3.06 17.99
CA VAL A 90 -8.54 -3.69 16.98
C VAL A 90 -10.01 -3.37 17.20
N PHE A 91 -10.75 -3.25 16.11
CA PHE A 91 -12.19 -3.34 16.10
C PHE A 91 -12.65 -4.29 14.99
N SER A 92 -13.70 -5.05 15.24
CA SER A 92 -14.30 -5.97 14.27
C SER A 92 -15.81 -5.78 14.27
N GLN A 93 -16.38 -5.36 13.15
CA GLN A 93 -17.81 -5.17 13.00
C GLN A 93 -18.53 -6.51 12.94
N ASP A 94 -19.60 -6.63 13.73
CA ASP A 94 -20.38 -7.86 13.85
C ASP A 94 -21.63 -7.78 12.97
N PHE A 95 -21.56 -8.39 11.81
CA PHE A 95 -22.67 -8.43 10.87
C PHE A 95 -23.91 -9.17 11.41
N THR A 96 -23.75 -10.02 12.41
CA THR A 96 -24.88 -10.73 13.04
C THR A 96 -25.79 -9.78 13.82
N VAL A 97 -25.28 -8.60 14.21
CA VAL A 97 -26.01 -7.58 14.96
C VAL A 97 -26.31 -6.39 14.04
N PHE A 98 -27.56 -6.21 13.67
CA PHE A 98 -28.03 -5.10 12.80
C PHE A 98 -27.25 -4.96 11.47
N GLY A 99 -26.72 -6.07 10.92
CA GLY A 99 -25.90 -6.03 9.71
C GLY A 99 -24.61 -5.22 9.87
N GLY A 100 -24.02 -5.17 11.05
CA GLY A 100 -22.80 -4.40 11.33
C GLY A 100 -22.99 -2.88 11.21
N SER A 101 -24.25 -2.39 11.14
CA SER A 101 -24.51 -0.97 10.91
C SER A 101 -24.05 -0.10 12.07
N LEU A 102 -23.49 1.07 11.73
CA LEU A 102 -22.93 2.01 12.70
C LEU A 102 -24.01 2.89 13.31
N GLY A 103 -24.17 2.81 14.63
CA GLY A 103 -24.93 3.71 15.47
C GLY A 103 -24.01 4.52 16.39
N GLU A 104 -24.61 5.33 17.29
CA GLU A 104 -23.87 6.20 18.21
C GLU A 104 -22.88 5.42 19.08
N ALA A 105 -23.37 4.43 19.84
CA ALA A 105 -22.53 3.66 20.75
C ALA A 105 -21.46 2.83 20.02
N HIS A 106 -21.79 2.30 18.84
CA HIS A 106 -20.84 1.64 17.95
C HIS A 106 -19.68 2.57 17.57
N ALA A 107 -19.99 3.79 17.11
CA ALA A 107 -18.98 4.79 16.73
C ALA A 107 -18.11 5.21 17.92
N GLU A 108 -18.71 5.47 19.09
CA GLU A 108 -17.96 5.82 20.31
C GLU A 108 -16.97 4.73 20.72
N LYS A 109 -17.31 3.47 20.58
CA LYS A 109 -16.41 2.34 20.86
C LYS A 109 -15.21 2.34 19.90
N ILE A 110 -15.43 2.53 18.60
CA ILE A 110 -14.35 2.63 17.61
C ILE A 110 -13.48 3.83 17.92
N CYS A 111 -14.07 5.01 18.13
CA CYS A 111 -13.35 6.23 18.47
C CYS A 111 -12.45 6.06 19.69
N LYS A 112 -12.97 5.41 20.74
CA LYS A 112 -12.19 5.10 21.96
C LYS A 112 -10.96 4.24 21.65
N ILE A 113 -11.12 3.20 20.82
CA ILE A 113 -9.99 2.35 20.41
C ILE A 113 -8.95 3.14 19.63
N MET A 114 -9.38 3.98 18.67
CA MET A 114 -8.48 4.82 17.89
C MET A 114 -7.75 5.84 18.76
N ASP A 115 -8.44 6.47 19.70
CA ASP A 115 -7.84 7.41 20.67
C ASP A 115 -6.80 6.70 21.57
N MET A 116 -7.07 5.46 21.98
CA MET A 116 -6.13 4.65 22.77
C MET A 116 -4.92 4.24 21.94
N ALA A 117 -5.12 3.82 20.68
CA ALA A 117 -4.06 3.48 19.76
C ALA A 117 -3.10 4.67 19.54
N LEU A 118 -3.66 5.85 19.26
CA LEU A 118 -2.89 7.07 19.06
C LEU A 118 -2.10 7.48 20.31
N LYS A 119 -2.72 7.41 21.51
CA LYS A 119 -2.06 7.74 22.79
C LYS A 119 -0.93 6.78 23.15
N ASN A 120 -1.04 5.53 22.75
CA ASN A 120 -0.04 4.50 23.04
C ASN A 120 0.96 4.28 21.90
N GLY A 121 0.82 5.00 20.78
CA GLY A 121 1.69 4.84 19.63
C GLY A 121 1.69 3.42 19.07
N ALA A 122 0.51 2.82 18.88
CA ALA A 122 0.36 1.45 18.43
C ALA A 122 -0.57 1.36 17.19
N PRO A 123 -0.34 0.40 16.27
CA PRO A 123 -1.18 0.23 15.10
C PRO A 123 -2.66 0.00 15.46
N VAL A 124 -3.56 0.48 14.59
CA VAL A 124 -4.98 0.18 14.65
C VAL A 124 -5.42 -0.64 13.44
N ILE A 125 -6.16 -1.72 13.68
CA ILE A 125 -6.66 -2.61 12.63
C ILE A 125 -8.18 -2.69 12.73
N GLY A 126 -8.86 -2.30 11.64
CA GLY A 126 -10.30 -2.38 11.49
C GLY A 126 -10.72 -3.55 10.60
N LEU A 127 -11.54 -4.45 11.12
CA LEU A 127 -12.18 -5.51 10.34
C LEU A 127 -13.61 -5.07 10.01
N ASN A 128 -13.81 -4.64 8.76
CA ASN A 128 -15.02 -3.96 8.33
C ASN A 128 -16.01 -4.94 7.68
N ASP A 129 -17.23 -4.98 8.19
CA ASP A 129 -18.33 -5.80 7.70
C ASP A 129 -19.65 -5.11 8.07
N SER A 130 -20.11 -4.14 7.24
CA SER A 130 -21.16 -3.20 7.60
C SER A 130 -22.03 -2.79 6.44
N GLY A 131 -23.33 -2.79 6.68
CA GLY A 131 -24.32 -2.20 5.78
C GLY A 131 -24.35 -0.66 5.75
N GLY A 132 -23.46 0.03 6.48
CA GLY A 132 -23.40 1.49 6.53
C GLY A 132 -24.02 2.10 7.80
N ALA A 133 -24.55 3.32 7.67
CA ALA A 133 -25.17 4.00 8.80
C ALA A 133 -26.47 3.32 9.25
N ARG A 134 -26.67 3.22 10.56
CA ARG A 134 -27.92 2.71 11.15
C ARG A 134 -29.02 3.73 10.95
N ILE A 135 -29.89 3.50 9.96
CA ILE A 135 -30.95 4.44 9.55
C ILE A 135 -31.87 4.79 10.71
N GLN A 136 -32.14 3.85 11.62
CA GLN A 136 -33.02 4.04 12.79
C GLN A 136 -32.47 5.06 13.81
N GLU A 137 -31.18 5.39 13.74
CA GLU A 137 -30.56 6.39 14.61
C GLU A 137 -30.38 7.75 13.90
N GLY A 138 -30.74 7.84 12.63
CA GLY A 138 -30.76 9.09 11.88
C GLY A 138 -29.40 9.78 11.79
N VAL A 139 -29.38 11.10 11.98
CA VAL A 139 -28.17 11.93 11.84
C VAL A 139 -27.07 11.60 12.84
N VAL A 140 -27.39 10.99 13.96
CA VAL A 140 -26.40 10.59 14.97
C VAL A 140 -25.42 9.55 14.41
N SER A 141 -25.91 8.62 13.56
CA SER A 141 -25.05 7.69 12.84
C SER A 141 -24.06 8.40 11.90
N LEU A 142 -24.48 9.49 11.25
CA LEU A 142 -23.59 10.28 10.40
C LEU A 142 -22.52 11.02 11.21
N GLY A 143 -22.91 11.59 12.36
CA GLY A 143 -21.98 12.19 13.32
C GLY A 143 -20.91 11.19 13.77
N GLY A 144 -21.32 9.95 14.06
CA GLY A 144 -20.40 8.87 14.44
C GLY A 144 -19.36 8.54 13.34
N TYR A 145 -19.77 8.53 12.06
CA TYR A 145 -18.79 8.39 10.96
C TYR A 145 -17.82 9.57 10.89
N ALA A 146 -18.32 10.80 11.02
CA ALA A 146 -17.47 11.99 11.00
C ALA A 146 -16.40 11.96 12.12
N ASP A 147 -16.79 11.51 13.30
CA ASP A 147 -15.88 11.33 14.44
C ASP A 147 -14.78 10.30 14.16
N ILE A 148 -15.08 9.23 13.44
CA ILE A 148 -14.11 8.22 13.01
C ILE A 148 -13.18 8.81 11.94
N PHE A 149 -13.72 9.52 10.92
CA PHE A 149 -12.90 10.13 9.85
C PHE A 149 -11.91 11.16 10.38
N LEU A 150 -12.31 11.95 11.37
CA LEU A 150 -11.40 12.88 12.05
C LEU A 150 -10.21 12.13 12.67
N ARG A 151 -10.48 11.00 13.35
CA ARG A 151 -9.44 10.20 14.00
C ARG A 151 -8.54 9.50 12.98
N ASN A 152 -9.09 8.98 11.87
CA ASN A 152 -8.26 8.47 10.78
C ASN A 152 -7.28 9.54 10.28
N THR A 153 -7.77 10.77 10.08
CA THR A 153 -6.93 11.88 9.60
C THR A 153 -5.86 12.27 10.61
N LEU A 154 -6.20 12.36 11.89
CA LEU A 154 -5.24 12.71 12.95
C LEU A 154 -4.20 11.61 13.21
N ALA A 155 -4.55 10.36 12.98
CA ALA A 155 -3.65 9.21 13.14
C ALA A 155 -2.76 8.97 11.90
N SER A 156 -3.10 9.55 10.75
CA SER A 156 -2.36 9.38 9.49
C SER A 156 -0.92 9.86 9.61
N GLY A 157 0.02 8.98 9.30
CA GLY A 157 1.46 9.23 9.43
C GLY A 157 1.96 9.25 10.88
N VAL A 158 1.13 8.90 11.87
CA VAL A 158 1.51 8.80 13.29
C VAL A 158 1.56 7.34 13.75
N ILE A 159 0.51 6.58 13.47
CA ILE A 159 0.42 5.14 13.73
C ILE A 159 -0.06 4.42 12.46
N PRO A 160 0.43 3.22 12.17
CA PRO A 160 -0.09 2.42 11.05
C PRO A 160 -1.58 2.13 11.22
N GLN A 161 -2.36 2.38 10.16
CA GLN A 161 -3.79 2.14 10.11
C GLN A 161 -4.08 1.10 9.02
N ILE A 162 -4.68 -0.03 9.38
CA ILE A 162 -4.97 -1.13 8.46
C ILE A 162 -6.46 -1.42 8.49
N SER A 163 -7.07 -1.49 7.32
CA SER A 163 -8.46 -1.90 7.16
C SER A 163 -8.54 -3.21 6.37
N ALA A 164 -9.33 -4.16 6.87
CA ALA A 164 -9.71 -5.34 6.11
C ALA A 164 -11.22 -5.36 5.92
N VAL A 165 -11.65 -5.35 4.66
CA VAL A 165 -13.07 -5.46 4.32
C VAL A 165 -13.41 -6.93 4.21
N MET A 166 -14.22 -7.42 5.14
CA MET A 166 -14.53 -8.85 5.30
C MET A 166 -15.90 -9.24 4.73
N GLY A 167 -16.67 -8.24 4.31
CA GLY A 167 -18.01 -8.41 3.78
C GLY A 167 -18.48 -7.14 3.08
N PRO A 168 -19.77 -6.81 3.10
CA PRO A 168 -20.25 -5.53 2.59
C PRO A 168 -19.63 -4.34 3.35
N CYS A 169 -19.27 -3.31 2.60
CA CYS A 169 -18.86 -2.01 3.13
C CYS A 169 -19.47 -0.93 2.21
N ALA A 170 -20.59 -0.32 2.65
CA ALA A 170 -21.40 0.52 1.78
C ALA A 170 -21.66 1.91 2.38
N GLY A 171 -21.85 2.90 1.52
CA GLY A 171 -22.17 4.27 1.92
C GLY A 171 -21.05 4.93 2.73
N GLY A 172 -21.38 5.55 3.86
CA GLY A 172 -20.40 6.19 4.74
C GLY A 172 -19.31 5.25 5.25
N ALA A 173 -19.58 3.94 5.29
CA ALA A 173 -18.60 2.94 5.77
C ALA A 173 -17.33 2.83 4.92
N VAL A 174 -17.36 3.22 3.63
CA VAL A 174 -16.21 3.09 2.74
C VAL A 174 -15.11 4.13 2.98
N TYR A 175 -15.47 5.28 3.55
CA TYR A 175 -14.51 6.39 3.65
C TYR A 175 -13.49 6.18 4.77
N SER A 176 -13.87 5.55 5.90
CA SER A 176 -12.90 5.24 6.95
C SER A 176 -11.79 4.31 6.44
N PRO A 177 -12.08 3.15 5.80
CA PRO A 177 -11.04 2.36 5.13
C PRO A 177 -10.22 3.14 4.12
N ALA A 178 -10.84 3.99 3.29
CA ALA A 178 -10.15 4.79 2.28
C ALA A 178 -9.17 5.82 2.87
N LEU A 179 -9.36 6.22 4.13
CA LEU A 179 -8.45 7.10 4.88
C LEU A 179 -7.31 6.34 5.57
N THR A 180 -7.35 5.01 5.63
CA THR A 180 -6.28 4.20 6.23
C THR A 180 -5.12 3.96 5.27
N ASP A 181 -4.00 3.45 5.78
CA ASP A 181 -2.78 3.27 5.00
C ASP A 181 -2.90 2.08 4.03
N PHE A 182 -3.47 0.97 4.50
CA PHE A 182 -3.65 -0.25 3.71
C PHE A 182 -5.06 -0.81 3.81
N ILE A 183 -5.61 -1.20 2.67
CA ILE A 183 -6.92 -1.82 2.55
C ILE A 183 -6.76 -3.22 1.99
N PHE A 184 -7.25 -4.20 2.74
CA PHE A 184 -7.33 -5.60 2.35
C PHE A 184 -8.78 -5.96 2.00
N MET A 185 -8.96 -6.78 0.99
CA MET A 185 -10.27 -7.33 0.63
C MET A 185 -10.20 -8.84 0.43
N VAL A 186 -11.31 -9.50 0.69
CA VAL A 186 -11.45 -10.95 0.50
C VAL A 186 -12.16 -11.20 -0.84
N LYS A 187 -11.58 -12.02 -1.68
CA LYS A 187 -12.11 -12.38 -2.99
C LYS A 187 -13.52 -12.99 -2.88
N ASN A 188 -14.42 -12.58 -3.77
CA ASN A 188 -15.81 -13.05 -3.84
C ASN A 188 -16.62 -12.89 -2.53
N SER A 189 -16.16 -12.09 -1.57
CA SER A 189 -16.80 -11.89 -0.27
C SER A 189 -16.91 -10.43 0.13
N SER A 190 -15.94 -9.62 -0.26
CA SER A 190 -15.84 -8.20 0.10
C SER A 190 -16.34 -7.30 -1.00
N TYR A 191 -17.12 -6.30 -0.62
CA TYR A 191 -17.65 -5.31 -1.55
C TYR A 191 -17.52 -3.90 -0.94
N MET A 192 -17.00 -2.96 -1.72
CA MET A 192 -16.95 -1.54 -1.37
C MET A 192 -17.64 -0.72 -2.46
N PHE A 193 -18.60 0.12 -2.09
CA PHE A 193 -19.22 1.06 -3.01
C PHE A 193 -19.93 2.20 -2.26
N VAL A 194 -20.01 3.36 -2.88
CA VAL A 194 -20.72 4.52 -2.31
C VAL A 194 -22.22 4.22 -2.20
N THR A 195 -22.78 3.60 -3.24
CA THR A 195 -24.17 3.14 -3.27
C THR A 195 -24.23 1.77 -3.96
N GLY A 196 -25.12 0.89 -3.48
CA GLY A 196 -25.26 -0.46 -4.03
C GLY A 196 -25.92 -0.50 -5.42
N PRO A 197 -25.89 -1.68 -6.10
CA PRO A 197 -26.40 -1.88 -7.46
C PRO A 197 -27.84 -1.39 -7.69
N GLU A 198 -28.73 -1.56 -6.70
CA GLU A 198 -30.14 -1.11 -6.80
C GLU A 198 -30.25 0.41 -6.96
N VAL A 199 -29.42 1.18 -6.24
CA VAL A 199 -29.40 2.64 -6.35
C VAL A 199 -28.77 3.06 -7.67
N VAL A 200 -27.69 2.40 -8.10
CA VAL A 200 -27.07 2.63 -9.41
C VAL A 200 -28.10 2.43 -10.51
N LYS A 201 -28.83 1.31 -10.50
CA LYS A 201 -29.90 1.03 -11.48
C LYS A 201 -30.99 2.10 -11.47
N ALA A 202 -31.39 2.60 -10.29
CA ALA A 202 -32.44 3.61 -10.17
C ALA A 202 -32.01 4.99 -10.69
N VAL A 203 -30.71 5.35 -10.57
CA VAL A 203 -30.19 6.69 -10.88
C VAL A 203 -29.56 6.77 -12.28
N THR A 204 -28.71 5.80 -12.63
CA THR A 204 -27.94 5.80 -13.89
C THR A 204 -28.48 4.82 -14.94
N HIS A 205 -29.43 3.95 -14.54
CA HIS A 205 -30.00 2.88 -15.36
C HIS A 205 -29.00 1.79 -15.76
N GLU A 206 -27.85 1.73 -15.09
CA GLU A 206 -26.87 0.66 -15.28
C GLU A 206 -27.28 -0.57 -14.49
N GLU A 207 -27.18 -1.74 -15.14
CA GLU A 207 -27.35 -3.05 -14.48
C GLU A 207 -25.99 -3.64 -14.20
N VAL A 208 -25.61 -3.70 -12.91
CA VAL A 208 -24.33 -4.22 -12.46
C VAL A 208 -24.51 -5.14 -11.26
N SER A 209 -23.70 -6.16 -11.17
CA SER A 209 -23.61 -7.02 -9.98
C SER A 209 -22.80 -6.36 -8.86
N PHE A 210 -22.84 -6.92 -7.66
CA PHE A 210 -21.99 -6.47 -6.54
C PHE A 210 -20.49 -6.58 -6.89
N GLU A 211 -20.08 -7.69 -7.53
CA GLU A 211 -18.69 -7.91 -7.95
C GLU A 211 -18.24 -6.92 -9.01
N GLU A 212 -19.06 -6.67 -10.03
CA GLU A 212 -18.73 -5.73 -11.11
C GLU A 212 -18.67 -4.28 -10.65
N LEU A 213 -19.49 -3.90 -9.65
CA LEU A 213 -19.53 -2.54 -9.13
C LEU A 213 -18.38 -2.26 -8.16
N GLY A 214 -18.12 -3.16 -7.23
CA GLY A 214 -17.18 -2.89 -6.14
C GLY A 214 -16.61 -4.14 -5.47
N GLY A 215 -16.42 -5.23 -6.21
CA GLY A 215 -15.74 -6.42 -5.73
C GLY A 215 -14.24 -6.22 -5.53
N ALA A 216 -13.60 -7.16 -4.85
CA ALA A 216 -12.18 -7.09 -4.52
C ALA A 216 -11.29 -6.91 -5.75
N GLU A 217 -11.54 -7.67 -6.83
CA GLU A 217 -10.77 -7.61 -8.08
C GLU A 217 -10.91 -6.26 -8.80
N VAL A 218 -12.09 -5.64 -8.76
CA VAL A 218 -12.33 -4.31 -9.35
C VAL A 218 -11.52 -3.25 -8.61
N HIS A 219 -11.53 -3.29 -7.29
CA HIS A 219 -10.78 -2.34 -6.48
C HIS A 219 -9.27 -2.59 -6.50
N ALA A 220 -8.83 -3.82 -6.70
CA ALA A 220 -7.43 -4.17 -6.82
C ALA A 220 -6.84 -3.84 -8.20
N SER A 221 -7.63 -3.87 -9.29
CA SER A 221 -7.09 -3.71 -10.65
C SER A 221 -7.46 -2.42 -11.35
N LYS A 222 -8.64 -1.83 -11.02
CA LYS A 222 -9.15 -0.65 -11.73
C LYS A 222 -9.08 0.63 -10.89
N SER A 223 -9.59 0.61 -9.66
CA SER A 223 -9.68 1.82 -8.85
C SER A 223 -8.46 2.06 -7.95
N GLY A 224 -7.63 1.02 -7.71
CA GLY A 224 -6.49 1.12 -6.80
C GLY A 224 -6.86 1.37 -5.33
N VAL A 225 -8.12 1.15 -4.95
CA VAL A 225 -8.57 1.28 -3.55
C VAL A 225 -8.06 0.12 -2.71
N CYS A 226 -8.11 -1.10 -3.24
CA CYS A 226 -7.65 -2.30 -2.54
C CYS A 226 -6.16 -2.52 -2.78
N HIS A 227 -5.39 -2.64 -1.69
CA HIS A 227 -3.94 -2.83 -1.73
C HIS A 227 -3.56 -4.30 -1.85
N VAL A 228 -4.30 -5.19 -1.20
CA VAL A 228 -4.03 -6.64 -1.17
C VAL A 228 -5.35 -7.42 -1.17
N VAL A 229 -5.44 -8.42 -2.03
CA VAL A 229 -6.59 -9.34 -2.11
C VAL A 229 -6.18 -10.68 -1.55
N GLY A 230 -6.91 -11.17 -0.52
CA GLY A 230 -6.75 -12.52 -0.01
C GLY A 230 -7.79 -13.48 -0.60
N ASP A 231 -7.40 -14.73 -0.78
CA ASP A 231 -8.29 -15.78 -1.29
C ASP A 231 -9.36 -16.20 -0.28
N SER A 232 -9.10 -15.99 1.01
CA SER A 232 -10.01 -16.27 2.12
C SER A 232 -9.84 -15.26 3.25
N GLU A 233 -10.81 -15.22 4.20
CA GLU A 233 -10.67 -14.38 5.40
C GLU A 233 -9.42 -14.75 6.21
N ALA A 234 -9.10 -16.03 6.37
CA ALA A 234 -7.92 -16.50 7.10
C ALA A 234 -6.62 -16.07 6.42
N ASP A 235 -6.55 -16.20 5.11
CA ASP A 235 -5.42 -15.76 4.30
C ASP A 235 -5.22 -14.24 4.40
N THR A 236 -6.30 -13.47 4.26
CA THR A 236 -6.28 -12.01 4.43
C THR A 236 -5.74 -11.59 5.80
N LEU A 237 -6.18 -12.24 6.87
CA LEU A 237 -5.72 -11.96 8.24
C LEU A 237 -4.24 -12.33 8.43
N TYR A 238 -3.77 -13.40 7.80
CA TYR A 238 -2.37 -13.78 7.78
C TYR A 238 -1.52 -12.74 7.01
N MET A 239 -1.98 -12.28 5.84
CA MET A 239 -1.31 -11.22 5.07
C MET A 239 -1.17 -9.91 5.87
N ILE A 240 -2.16 -9.55 6.72
CA ILE A 240 -2.05 -8.41 7.63
C ILE A 240 -0.92 -8.61 8.64
N ARG A 241 -0.78 -9.80 9.22
CA ARG A 241 0.32 -10.12 10.14
C ARG A 241 1.67 -9.99 9.42
N MET A 242 1.77 -10.50 8.19
CA MET A 242 2.99 -10.35 7.37
C MET A 242 3.32 -8.88 7.12
N LEU A 243 2.35 -8.06 6.70
CA LEU A 243 2.55 -6.63 6.50
C LEU A 243 3.10 -5.95 7.76
N LEU A 244 2.49 -6.20 8.91
CA LEU A 244 2.93 -5.61 10.19
C LEU A 244 4.37 -5.96 10.54
N SER A 245 4.89 -7.10 10.09
CA SER A 245 6.28 -7.48 10.36
C SER A 245 7.29 -6.53 9.72
N TYR A 246 6.90 -5.80 8.67
CA TYR A 246 7.75 -4.79 8.00
C TYR A 246 7.63 -3.40 8.61
N LEU A 247 6.54 -3.11 9.35
CA LEU A 247 6.20 -1.77 9.80
C LEU A 247 6.68 -1.51 11.24
N PRO A 248 7.09 -0.26 11.57
CA PRO A 248 7.35 0.12 12.95
C PRO A 248 6.05 0.17 13.77
N GLN A 249 6.16 0.36 15.07
CA GLN A 249 5.02 0.51 15.96
C GLN A 249 4.29 1.85 15.74
N ASN A 250 5.06 2.89 15.46
CA ASN A 250 4.61 4.26 15.20
C ASN A 250 5.70 5.05 14.48
N ASN A 251 5.44 6.31 14.16
CA ASN A 251 6.38 7.17 13.42
C ASN A 251 7.62 7.61 14.22
N MET A 252 7.69 7.33 15.52
CA MET A 252 8.84 7.67 16.38
C MET A 252 9.82 6.49 16.51
N GLU A 253 9.46 5.33 16.01
CA GLU A 253 10.26 4.12 16.05
C GLU A 253 10.76 3.74 14.65
N ASP A 254 11.88 3.03 14.60
CA ASP A 254 12.38 2.45 13.36
C ASP A 254 11.68 1.12 13.05
N PRO A 255 11.62 0.69 11.78
CA PRO A 255 11.11 -0.62 11.41
C PRO A 255 11.86 -1.75 12.12
N PRO A 256 11.20 -2.90 12.38
CA PRO A 256 11.86 -4.02 13.04
C PRO A 256 13.03 -4.56 12.23
N LEU A 257 14.19 -4.71 12.87
CA LEU A 257 15.33 -5.45 12.32
C LEU A 257 15.11 -6.95 12.62
N LEU A 258 15.00 -7.78 11.60
CA LEU A 258 14.86 -9.21 11.76
C LEU A 258 16.16 -9.92 11.33
N PRO A 259 16.73 -10.79 12.18
CA PRO A 259 17.89 -11.58 11.78
C PRO A 259 17.59 -12.41 10.52
N THR A 260 18.53 -12.43 9.59
CA THR A 260 18.50 -13.31 8.41
C THR A 260 19.72 -14.20 8.38
N ASN A 261 19.59 -15.38 7.77
CA ASN A 261 20.70 -16.27 7.47
C ASN A 261 21.23 -16.06 6.03
N ASP A 262 20.60 -15.19 5.26
CA ASP A 262 21.04 -14.87 3.89
C ASP A 262 22.31 -13.98 3.97
N ASP A 263 23.40 -14.47 3.40
CA ASP A 263 24.72 -13.82 3.48
C ASP A 263 24.64 -12.38 2.92
N PRO A 264 24.96 -11.35 3.71
CA PRO A 264 24.96 -9.98 3.25
C PRO A 264 25.96 -9.72 2.11
N LEU A 265 27.00 -10.53 1.99
CA LEU A 265 28.02 -10.44 0.94
C LEU A 265 27.72 -11.34 -0.27
N ARG A 266 26.60 -12.05 -0.29
CA ARG A 266 26.19 -12.90 -1.40
C ARG A 266 26.13 -12.10 -2.70
N LYS A 267 26.82 -12.58 -3.72
CA LYS A 267 26.75 -12.09 -5.10
C LYS A 267 25.84 -13.00 -5.91
N GLU A 268 24.95 -12.41 -6.69
CA GLU A 268 24.00 -13.14 -7.51
C GLU A 268 24.41 -13.05 -8.99
N GLU A 269 25.13 -14.06 -9.45
CA GLU A 269 25.71 -14.09 -10.81
C GLU A 269 24.64 -14.01 -11.92
N ALA A 270 23.42 -14.48 -11.67
CA ALA A 270 22.34 -14.42 -12.63
C ALA A 270 21.96 -12.97 -13.02
N LEU A 271 22.19 -12.01 -12.12
CA LEU A 271 21.94 -10.59 -12.41
C LEU A 271 22.81 -10.05 -13.53
N ASN A 272 24.02 -10.60 -13.76
CA ASN A 272 24.91 -10.14 -14.81
C ASN A 272 24.37 -10.37 -16.23
N SER A 273 23.36 -11.22 -16.39
CA SER A 273 22.75 -11.56 -17.68
C SER A 273 21.22 -11.39 -17.72
N ILE A 274 20.59 -10.87 -16.66
CA ILE A 274 19.14 -10.76 -16.58
C ILE A 274 18.59 -9.66 -17.49
N VAL A 275 19.35 -8.57 -17.67
CA VAL A 275 18.99 -7.49 -18.57
C VAL A 275 19.41 -7.86 -20.00
N PRO A 276 18.46 -7.97 -20.96
CA PRO A 276 18.80 -8.28 -22.34
C PRO A 276 19.63 -7.18 -23.00
N ASP A 277 20.59 -7.57 -23.86
CA ASP A 277 21.38 -6.65 -24.68
C ASP A 277 20.50 -5.80 -25.61
N ASP A 278 19.41 -6.38 -26.12
CA ASP A 278 18.42 -5.67 -26.93
C ASP A 278 17.51 -4.84 -26.01
N PRO A 279 17.58 -3.49 -26.07
CA PRO A 279 16.81 -2.62 -25.19
C PRO A 279 15.29 -2.67 -25.44
N SER A 280 14.84 -3.31 -26.52
CA SER A 280 13.41 -3.55 -26.80
C SER A 280 12.86 -4.78 -26.10
N LYS A 281 13.72 -5.71 -25.66
CA LYS A 281 13.29 -6.93 -24.98
C LYS A 281 12.98 -6.65 -23.51
N PRO A 282 11.81 -7.08 -23.02
CA PRO A 282 11.44 -6.95 -21.62
C PRO A 282 12.17 -7.98 -20.74
N TYR A 283 12.25 -7.69 -19.45
CA TYR A 283 12.56 -8.63 -18.38
C TYR A 283 11.66 -8.32 -17.18
N ASP A 284 11.54 -9.26 -16.24
CA ASP A 284 10.72 -9.08 -15.06
C ASP A 284 11.54 -8.45 -13.92
N MET A 285 11.20 -7.23 -13.53
CA MET A 285 11.87 -6.55 -12.42
C MET A 285 11.60 -7.23 -11.07
N CYS A 286 10.50 -7.94 -10.90
CA CYS A 286 10.23 -8.68 -9.67
C CYS A 286 11.24 -9.84 -9.47
N GLU A 287 11.74 -10.44 -10.55
CA GLU A 287 12.83 -11.42 -10.45
C GLU A 287 14.12 -10.77 -9.95
N VAL A 288 14.48 -9.59 -10.49
CA VAL A 288 15.64 -8.81 -10.01
C VAL A 288 15.51 -8.51 -8.52
N ILE A 289 14.35 -8.03 -8.08
CA ILE A 289 14.09 -7.73 -6.67
C ILE A 289 14.29 -8.97 -5.81
N ARG A 290 13.68 -10.10 -6.18
CA ARG A 290 13.78 -11.35 -5.40
C ARG A 290 15.22 -11.90 -5.33
N MET A 291 16.01 -11.74 -6.38
CA MET A 291 17.41 -12.15 -6.39
C MET A 291 18.28 -11.34 -5.41
N ILE A 292 17.92 -10.09 -5.16
CA ILE A 292 18.70 -9.17 -4.32
C ILE A 292 18.25 -9.24 -2.85
N MET A 293 16.93 -9.36 -2.59
CA MET A 293 16.35 -9.27 -1.25
C MET A 293 16.60 -10.54 -0.42
N ASP A 294 16.50 -10.41 0.90
CA ASP A 294 16.70 -11.51 1.85
C ASP A 294 15.72 -12.64 1.56
N ASP A 295 16.26 -13.87 1.46
CA ASP A 295 15.50 -15.10 1.23
C ASP A 295 14.58 -15.05 -0.02
N GLY A 296 14.80 -14.12 -0.93
CA GLY A 296 13.97 -13.88 -2.12
C GLY A 296 12.55 -13.38 -1.79
N GLN A 297 12.33 -12.89 -0.58
CA GLN A 297 11.00 -12.45 -0.13
C GLN A 297 10.70 -11.02 -0.58
N PHE A 298 9.53 -10.87 -1.20
CA PHE A 298 9.00 -9.57 -1.59
C PHE A 298 7.49 -9.54 -1.34
N TYR A 299 7.04 -8.59 -0.54
CA TYR A 299 5.63 -8.36 -0.21
C TYR A 299 5.09 -7.23 -1.07
N GLU A 300 4.57 -7.59 -2.25
CA GLU A 300 4.06 -6.63 -3.23
C GLU A 300 2.73 -6.01 -2.78
N ILE A 301 2.58 -4.71 -3.01
CA ILE A 301 1.37 -3.93 -2.76
C ILE A 301 0.80 -3.46 -4.10
N HIS A 302 -0.52 -3.56 -4.29
CA HIS A 302 -1.16 -3.20 -5.55
C HIS A 302 -0.63 -3.99 -6.76
N GLU A 303 -0.42 -5.30 -6.62
CA GLU A 303 0.15 -6.16 -7.66
C GLU A 303 -0.54 -5.98 -9.02
N THR A 304 -1.88 -5.91 -9.03
CA THR A 304 -2.69 -5.81 -10.25
C THR A 304 -3.07 -4.39 -10.66
N TYR A 305 -2.83 -3.38 -9.80
CA TYR A 305 -3.08 -1.97 -10.13
C TYR A 305 -1.80 -1.30 -10.61
N ALA A 306 -1.87 -0.62 -11.76
CA ALA A 306 -0.71 0.02 -12.40
C ALA A 306 0.54 -0.88 -12.39
N PRO A 307 0.49 -2.07 -13.02
CA PRO A 307 1.56 -3.07 -12.94
C PRO A 307 2.85 -2.66 -13.67
N ASN A 308 2.84 -1.55 -14.40
CA ASN A 308 4.03 -0.91 -15.00
C ASN A 308 4.96 -0.27 -13.95
N ILE A 309 4.51 -0.14 -12.69
CA ILE A 309 5.34 0.17 -11.54
C ILE A 309 5.07 -0.82 -10.39
N VAL A 310 6.13 -1.32 -9.79
CA VAL A 310 6.09 -2.26 -8.67
C VAL A 310 6.37 -1.49 -7.39
N VAL A 311 5.56 -1.70 -6.35
CA VAL A 311 5.81 -1.19 -5.00
C VAL A 311 5.56 -2.29 -3.97
N GLY A 312 6.33 -2.32 -2.91
CA GLY A 312 6.16 -3.32 -1.86
C GLY A 312 7.25 -3.28 -0.81
N PHE A 313 7.19 -4.20 0.13
CA PHE A 313 8.15 -4.32 1.22
C PHE A 313 9.04 -5.54 1.04
N ALA A 314 10.30 -5.39 1.41
CA ALA A 314 11.26 -6.48 1.45
C ALA A 314 12.18 -6.32 2.66
N ARG A 315 13.10 -7.28 2.82
CA ARG A 315 14.22 -7.13 3.76
C ARG A 315 15.54 -7.20 3.02
N LEU A 316 16.49 -6.43 3.54
CA LEU A 316 17.84 -6.36 3.00
C LEU A 316 18.85 -6.27 4.15
N GLY A 317 19.57 -7.35 4.40
CA GLY A 317 20.42 -7.49 5.59
C GLY A 317 19.60 -7.43 6.90
N GLY A 318 18.37 -7.92 6.90
CA GLY A 318 17.42 -7.88 8.01
C GLY A 318 16.64 -6.55 8.16
N HIS A 319 17.05 -5.47 7.49
CA HIS A 319 16.36 -4.19 7.51
C HIS A 319 15.11 -4.21 6.63
N SER A 320 13.97 -3.73 7.14
CA SER A 320 12.79 -3.50 6.31
C SER A 320 13.06 -2.34 5.35
N VAL A 321 12.74 -2.54 4.07
CA VAL A 321 12.88 -1.52 3.02
C VAL A 321 11.61 -1.45 2.18
N GLY A 322 11.26 -0.25 1.72
CA GLY A 322 10.25 -0.02 0.70
C GLY A 322 10.89 -0.07 -0.69
N ILE A 323 10.35 -0.90 -1.56
CA ILE A 323 10.81 -1.05 -2.94
C ILE A 323 9.90 -0.26 -3.87
N ILE A 324 10.47 0.53 -4.75
CA ILE A 324 9.79 1.15 -5.88
C ILE A 324 10.56 0.79 -7.15
N ALA A 325 9.92 0.20 -8.14
CA ALA A 325 10.61 -0.22 -9.33
C ALA A 325 9.76 -0.08 -10.59
N ASN A 326 10.36 0.33 -11.71
CA ASN A 326 9.69 0.24 -13.00
C ASN A 326 9.63 -1.23 -13.44
N GLN A 327 8.52 -1.64 -14.07
CA GLN A 327 8.35 -2.99 -14.59
C GLN A 327 8.47 -3.01 -16.12
N PRO A 328 9.64 -3.34 -16.67
CA PRO A 328 9.85 -3.34 -18.12
C PRO A 328 8.96 -4.30 -18.89
N ALA A 329 8.47 -5.36 -18.24
CA ALA A 329 7.56 -6.33 -18.85
C ALA A 329 6.16 -5.75 -19.11
N VAL A 330 5.80 -4.62 -18.48
CA VAL A 330 4.50 -3.97 -18.63
C VAL A 330 4.70 -2.55 -19.12
N LEU A 331 4.17 -2.22 -20.29
CA LEU A 331 4.29 -0.89 -20.92
C LEU A 331 5.75 -0.35 -20.94
N ALA A 332 6.73 -1.25 -21.03
CA ALA A 332 8.16 -0.93 -20.98
C ALA A 332 8.61 -0.14 -19.71
N GLY A 333 7.86 -0.21 -18.61
CA GLY A 333 8.15 0.50 -17.36
C GLY A 333 7.85 2.01 -17.40
N VAL A 334 7.06 2.49 -18.37
CA VAL A 334 6.70 3.91 -18.51
C VAL A 334 5.88 4.39 -17.30
N LEU A 335 6.01 5.66 -16.94
CA LEU A 335 5.18 6.29 -15.92
C LEU A 335 3.90 6.86 -16.55
N ASP A 336 2.75 6.38 -16.09
CA ASP A 336 1.43 6.93 -16.37
C ASP A 336 0.81 7.57 -15.11
N ILE A 337 -0.44 8.00 -15.20
CA ILE A 337 -1.17 8.64 -14.10
C ILE A 337 -1.25 7.70 -12.90
N ASP A 338 -1.62 6.45 -13.13
CA ASP A 338 -1.87 5.48 -12.07
C ASP A 338 -0.56 5.01 -11.42
N ALA A 339 0.48 4.73 -12.22
CA ALA A 339 1.81 4.41 -11.73
C ALA A 339 2.39 5.53 -10.86
N SER A 340 2.26 6.79 -11.31
CA SER A 340 2.74 7.96 -10.57
C SER A 340 2.00 8.12 -9.23
N THR A 341 0.70 7.88 -9.22
CA THR A 341 -0.12 7.98 -8.01
C THR A 341 0.15 6.84 -7.02
N LYS A 342 0.26 5.60 -7.52
CA LYS A 342 0.61 4.41 -6.73
C LYS A 342 1.95 4.59 -6.02
N ALA A 343 3.00 4.95 -6.77
CA ALA A 343 4.33 5.15 -6.21
C ALA A 343 4.39 6.32 -5.22
N ALA A 344 3.77 7.46 -5.54
CA ALA A 344 3.77 8.63 -4.66
C ALA A 344 3.16 8.34 -3.29
N ARG A 345 2.03 7.61 -3.24
CA ARG A 345 1.38 7.20 -1.99
C ARG A 345 2.29 6.29 -1.17
N PHE A 346 2.92 5.30 -1.82
CA PHE A 346 3.78 4.34 -1.15
C PHE A 346 5.05 5.00 -0.59
N ILE A 347 5.69 5.90 -1.33
CA ILE A 347 6.85 6.69 -0.88
C ILE A 347 6.50 7.51 0.37
N ARG A 348 5.36 8.19 0.36
CA ARG A 348 4.91 8.99 1.52
C ARG A 348 4.67 8.13 2.76
N PHE A 349 4.13 6.92 2.57
CA PHE A 349 3.99 5.96 3.66
C PHE A 349 5.35 5.54 4.23
N CYS A 350 6.29 5.15 3.36
CA CYS A 350 7.65 4.78 3.78
C CYS A 350 8.33 5.91 4.57
N ASP A 351 8.24 7.14 4.07
CA ASP A 351 8.83 8.31 4.74
C ASP A 351 8.18 8.60 6.10
N ALA A 352 6.84 8.51 6.19
CA ALA A 352 6.12 8.72 7.44
C ALA A 352 6.49 7.72 8.54
N PHE A 353 6.91 6.51 8.16
CA PHE A 353 7.20 5.41 9.08
C PHE A 353 8.67 4.97 9.07
N ASN A 354 9.59 5.86 8.73
CA ASN A 354 11.05 5.66 8.82
C ASN A 354 11.56 4.44 8.01
N ILE A 355 10.86 4.04 6.95
CA ILE A 355 11.23 2.89 6.12
C ILE A 355 12.15 3.38 4.99
N PRO A 356 13.42 2.94 4.92
CA PRO A 356 14.31 3.26 3.82
C PRO A 356 13.74 2.85 2.47
N ILE A 357 14.03 3.61 1.43
CA ILE A 357 13.52 3.41 0.07
C ILE A 357 14.65 2.91 -0.83
N VAL A 358 14.40 1.82 -1.54
CA VAL A 358 15.26 1.30 -2.62
C VAL A 358 14.49 1.40 -3.93
N THR A 359 15.06 2.12 -4.89
CA THR A 359 14.47 2.33 -6.21
C THR A 359 15.26 1.57 -7.27
N PHE A 360 14.58 0.75 -8.10
CA PHE A 360 15.14 0.15 -9.31
C PHE A 360 14.55 0.87 -10.52
N GLU A 361 15.42 1.44 -11.35
CA GLU A 361 15.01 2.31 -12.43
C GLU A 361 15.29 1.66 -13.80
N ASP A 362 14.22 1.46 -14.58
CA ASP A 362 14.24 1.19 -16.01
C ASP A 362 13.04 1.87 -16.65
N VAL A 363 13.16 3.17 -16.93
CA VAL A 363 12.07 4.03 -17.35
C VAL A 363 12.36 4.78 -18.65
N PRO A 364 11.55 4.56 -19.71
CA PRO A 364 11.73 5.30 -20.98
C PRO A 364 11.15 6.72 -20.96
N GLY A 365 10.39 7.09 -19.93
CA GLY A 365 9.74 8.38 -19.80
C GLY A 365 8.33 8.30 -19.21
N PHE A 366 7.62 9.42 -19.27
CA PHE A 366 6.17 9.47 -19.02
C PHE A 366 5.41 9.04 -20.28
N LEU A 367 4.25 8.36 -20.07
CA LEU A 367 3.41 7.90 -21.17
C LEU A 367 2.81 9.09 -21.95
N PRO A 368 3.11 9.26 -23.24
CA PRO A 368 2.54 10.34 -24.04
C PRO A 368 1.12 10.04 -24.49
N GLY A 369 0.40 11.06 -24.91
CA GLY A 369 -0.90 10.94 -25.58
C GLY A 369 -2.01 11.72 -24.88
N THR A 370 -3.06 12.03 -25.66
CA THR A 370 -4.17 12.89 -25.21
C THR A 370 -4.90 12.34 -23.99
N VAL A 371 -5.03 11.02 -23.86
CA VAL A 371 -5.66 10.39 -22.69
C VAL A 371 -4.89 10.71 -21.41
N GLN A 372 -3.56 10.65 -21.46
CA GLN A 372 -2.70 10.97 -20.32
C GLN A 372 -2.65 12.49 -20.06
N GLU A 373 -2.50 13.31 -21.10
CA GLU A 373 -2.46 14.77 -20.97
C GLU A 373 -3.78 15.32 -20.41
N HIS A 374 -4.91 14.91 -20.99
CA HIS A 374 -6.23 15.33 -20.51
C HIS A 374 -6.61 14.71 -19.16
N GLY A 375 -6.10 13.51 -18.85
CA GLY A 375 -6.27 12.86 -17.56
C GLY A 375 -5.44 13.48 -16.43
N GLY A 376 -4.43 14.31 -16.77
CA GLY A 376 -3.62 15.04 -15.80
C GLY A 376 -2.29 14.39 -15.44
N ILE A 377 -1.60 13.77 -16.41
CA ILE A 377 -0.28 13.16 -16.21
C ILE A 377 0.74 14.12 -15.60
N ILE A 378 0.69 15.42 -15.98
CA ILE A 378 1.59 16.44 -15.42
C ILE A 378 1.37 16.57 -13.91
N ARG A 379 0.12 16.60 -13.47
CA ARG A 379 -0.24 16.66 -12.04
C ARG A 379 0.18 15.38 -11.30
N ALA A 380 -0.08 14.22 -11.89
CA ALA A 380 0.29 12.92 -11.30
C ALA A 380 1.82 12.75 -11.21
N GLY A 381 2.55 13.10 -12.28
CA GLY A 381 4.02 13.11 -12.28
C GLY A 381 4.60 14.10 -11.25
N ALA A 382 4.01 15.30 -11.14
CA ALA A 382 4.39 16.27 -10.11
C ALA A 382 4.14 15.75 -8.69
N LYS A 383 3.10 14.94 -8.47
CA LYS A 383 2.82 14.27 -7.19
C LYS A 383 3.92 13.28 -6.83
N LEU A 384 4.38 12.48 -7.79
CA LEU A 384 5.47 11.53 -7.59
C LEU A 384 6.79 12.25 -7.30
N LEU A 385 7.12 13.28 -8.08
CA LEU A 385 8.27 14.12 -7.85
C LEU A 385 8.25 14.75 -6.45
N TYR A 386 7.08 15.29 -6.05
CA TYR A 386 6.90 15.87 -4.72
C TYR A 386 7.18 14.86 -3.61
N ALA A 387 6.67 13.64 -3.73
CA ALA A 387 6.85 12.59 -2.73
C ALA A 387 8.35 12.25 -2.53
N TYR A 388 9.11 12.06 -3.59
CA TYR A 388 10.54 11.81 -3.49
C TYR A 388 11.34 13.01 -2.96
N CYS A 389 11.01 14.24 -3.38
CA CYS A 389 11.67 15.45 -2.88
C CYS A 389 11.41 15.68 -1.40
N GLU A 390 10.20 15.37 -0.91
CA GLU A 390 9.80 15.57 0.49
C GLU A 390 10.36 14.48 1.42
N ALA A 391 10.56 13.25 0.91
CA ALA A 391 11.03 12.12 1.70
C ALA A 391 12.42 12.35 2.28
N THR A 392 12.54 12.10 3.59
CA THR A 392 13.73 12.30 4.42
C THR A 392 14.45 11.01 4.81
N VAL A 393 13.80 9.87 4.62
CA VAL A 393 14.40 8.54 4.86
C VAL A 393 15.58 8.26 3.92
N PRO A 394 16.46 7.29 4.22
CA PRO A 394 17.47 6.84 3.28
C PRO A 394 16.88 6.46 1.92
N LYS A 395 17.47 6.96 0.83
CA LYS A 395 17.04 6.70 -0.54
C LYS A 395 18.21 6.18 -1.36
N LEU A 396 18.11 4.92 -1.79
CA LEU A 396 19.09 4.23 -2.60
C LEU A 396 18.49 3.93 -3.96
N THR A 397 19.22 4.20 -5.04
CA THR A 397 18.72 4.01 -6.40
C THR A 397 19.71 3.17 -7.20
N VAL A 398 19.19 2.24 -7.99
CA VAL A 398 19.94 1.43 -8.95
C VAL A 398 19.32 1.61 -10.32
N VAL A 399 20.03 2.26 -11.22
CA VAL A 399 19.63 2.37 -12.63
C VAL A 399 20.07 1.09 -13.34
N THR A 400 19.11 0.26 -13.71
CA THR A 400 19.38 -1.05 -14.32
C THR A 400 19.54 -0.96 -15.83
N ARG A 401 18.74 -0.08 -16.51
CA ARG A 401 18.81 0.11 -17.95
C ARG A 401 18.41 1.53 -18.34
N LYS A 402 17.17 1.79 -18.74
CA LYS A 402 16.73 3.10 -19.24
C LYS A 402 16.46 4.08 -18.11
N ALA A 403 16.89 5.32 -18.29
CA ALA A 403 16.60 6.43 -17.40
C ALA A 403 16.52 7.72 -18.24
N TYR A 404 15.35 7.99 -18.86
CA TYR A 404 15.23 9.03 -19.86
C TYR A 404 14.38 10.21 -19.41
N GLY A 405 14.88 11.41 -19.74
CA GLY A 405 14.17 12.67 -19.57
C GLY A 405 13.79 12.98 -18.12
N GLY A 406 12.63 13.63 -17.94
CA GLY A 406 12.14 13.96 -16.60
C GLY A 406 11.82 12.76 -15.72
N ALA A 407 11.63 11.56 -16.29
CA ALA A 407 11.41 10.36 -15.51
C ALA A 407 12.69 9.93 -14.75
N TYR A 408 13.88 10.11 -15.33
CA TYR A 408 15.14 9.97 -14.60
C TYR A 408 15.18 10.86 -13.37
N ASP A 409 14.79 12.13 -13.50
CA ASP A 409 14.79 13.04 -12.35
C ASP A 409 13.83 12.56 -11.26
N VAL A 410 12.63 12.12 -11.67
CA VAL A 410 11.54 11.77 -10.76
C VAL A 410 11.82 10.47 -9.99
N MET A 411 12.49 9.48 -10.61
CA MET A 411 12.75 8.16 -10.00
C MET A 411 13.94 8.18 -9.03
N SER A 412 13.89 9.09 -8.05
CA SER A 412 14.87 9.17 -6.95
C SER A 412 16.30 9.55 -7.40
N SER A 413 16.42 10.46 -8.37
CA SER A 413 17.73 10.93 -8.80
C SER A 413 18.52 11.62 -7.68
N LYS A 414 19.83 11.71 -7.86
CA LYS A 414 20.74 12.44 -6.96
C LYS A 414 20.28 13.89 -6.73
N HIS A 415 19.70 14.52 -7.75
CA HIS A 415 19.28 15.92 -7.73
C HIS A 415 18.09 16.19 -6.80
N ILE A 416 17.25 15.18 -6.53
CA ILE A 416 16.10 15.27 -5.63
C ILE A 416 16.34 14.55 -4.30
N ARG A 417 17.56 14.65 -3.78
CA ARG A 417 17.97 14.11 -2.48
C ARG A 417 18.14 12.57 -2.45
N GLY A 418 18.45 11.93 -3.59
CA GLY A 418 18.93 10.53 -3.59
C GLY A 418 20.27 10.44 -2.85
N ASP A 419 20.39 9.57 -1.85
CA ASP A 419 21.59 9.47 -1.02
C ASP A 419 22.69 8.67 -1.70
N LEU A 420 22.34 7.49 -2.26
CA LEU A 420 23.24 6.61 -3.00
C LEU A 420 22.60 6.24 -4.33
N ASN A 421 23.21 6.67 -5.43
CA ASN A 421 22.76 6.37 -6.79
C ASN A 421 23.80 5.51 -7.50
N LEU A 422 23.43 4.29 -7.81
CA LEU A 422 24.25 3.29 -8.50
C LEU A 422 23.69 3.05 -9.91
N ALA A 423 24.55 2.61 -10.81
CA ALA A 423 24.11 2.20 -12.14
C ALA A 423 24.77 0.88 -12.54
N TRP A 424 24.07 0.06 -13.31
CA TRP A 424 24.66 -1.08 -13.99
C TRP A 424 25.34 -0.61 -15.29
N PRO A 425 26.29 -1.38 -15.86
CA PRO A 425 26.92 -1.03 -17.14
C PRO A 425 25.92 -0.93 -18.30
N THR A 426 24.76 -1.59 -18.17
CA THR A 426 23.64 -1.54 -19.12
C THR A 426 22.81 -0.27 -19.05
N ALA A 427 23.08 0.62 -18.08
CA ALA A 427 22.30 1.84 -17.88
C ALA A 427 22.47 2.83 -19.04
N GLU A 428 21.37 3.40 -19.48
CA GLU A 428 21.30 4.46 -20.48
C GLU A 428 20.65 5.70 -19.85
N ILE A 429 21.45 6.68 -19.43
CA ILE A 429 20.99 7.90 -18.77
C ILE A 429 21.09 9.06 -19.76
N ALA A 430 19.96 9.60 -20.23
CA ALA A 430 19.93 10.63 -21.27
C ALA A 430 18.65 11.48 -21.23
N VAL A 431 18.70 12.63 -21.93
CA VAL A 431 17.50 13.50 -22.05
C VAL A 431 16.34 12.80 -22.77
N MET A 432 16.64 11.91 -23.70
CA MET A 432 15.67 11.06 -24.40
C MET A 432 16.37 9.83 -24.98
N GLY A 433 15.58 8.81 -25.31
CA GLY A 433 16.11 7.60 -25.93
C GLY A 433 16.85 7.91 -27.24
N PRO A 434 17.94 7.16 -27.54
CA PRO A 434 18.80 7.40 -28.68
C PRO A 434 18.10 7.52 -30.02
N ASP A 435 17.11 6.66 -30.28
CA ASP A 435 16.30 6.69 -31.52
C ASP A 435 15.53 8.01 -31.71
N GLY A 436 14.93 8.53 -30.63
CA GLY A 436 14.22 9.79 -30.64
C GLY A 436 15.17 10.98 -30.85
N ALA A 437 16.32 10.97 -30.15
CA ALA A 437 17.31 12.01 -30.22
C ALA A 437 17.88 12.12 -31.64
N VAL A 438 18.23 11.00 -32.26
CA VAL A 438 18.76 10.94 -33.64
C VAL A 438 17.75 11.46 -34.66
N ASN A 439 16.48 11.10 -34.55
CA ASN A 439 15.43 11.60 -35.45
C ASN A 439 15.27 13.14 -35.39
N ILE A 440 15.59 13.76 -34.25
CA ILE A 440 15.49 15.21 -34.07
C ILE A 440 16.78 15.90 -34.53
N ILE A 441 17.92 15.47 -34.00
CA ILE A 441 19.23 16.13 -34.20
C ILE A 441 19.69 15.97 -35.64
N PHE A 442 19.57 14.79 -36.21
CA PHE A 442 20.10 14.42 -37.52
C PHE A 442 19.02 14.34 -38.62
N ARG A 443 17.88 15.01 -38.42
CA ARG A 443 16.72 14.94 -39.32
C ARG A 443 17.08 15.23 -40.79
N LYS A 444 17.97 16.20 -41.05
CA LYS A 444 18.41 16.56 -42.41
C LYS A 444 19.32 15.48 -42.99
N GLU A 445 20.29 15.02 -42.23
CA GLU A 445 21.25 14.00 -42.65
C GLU A 445 20.54 12.66 -42.97
N LEU A 446 19.52 12.29 -42.16
CA LEU A 446 18.70 11.12 -42.44
C LEU A 446 17.86 11.26 -43.71
N ALA A 447 17.37 12.47 -44.02
CA ALA A 447 16.57 12.72 -45.22
C ALA A 447 17.42 12.73 -46.51
N GLU A 448 18.73 13.00 -46.41
CA GLU A 448 19.69 13.06 -47.53
C GLU A 448 20.47 11.74 -47.68
N ALA A 449 20.35 10.78 -46.77
CA ALA A 449 21.07 9.52 -46.79
C ALA A 449 20.58 8.60 -47.92
N GLU A 450 21.49 7.88 -48.57
CA GLU A 450 21.16 6.85 -49.57
C GLU A 450 20.40 5.67 -48.95
N ASP A 451 20.81 5.26 -47.72
CA ASP A 451 20.09 4.32 -46.88
C ASP A 451 19.78 4.93 -45.51
N PRO A 452 18.57 5.49 -45.33
CA PRO A 452 18.18 6.11 -44.07
C PRO A 452 18.13 5.14 -42.87
N ILE A 453 17.90 3.84 -43.09
CA ILE A 453 17.81 2.84 -42.04
C ILE A 453 19.21 2.53 -41.50
N GLU A 454 20.17 2.24 -42.39
CA GLU A 454 21.57 1.98 -42.01
C GLU A 454 22.18 3.22 -41.37
N LYS A 455 21.98 4.40 -41.95
CA LYS A 455 22.48 5.67 -41.43
C LYS A 455 21.90 5.97 -40.03
N LYS A 456 20.62 5.71 -39.83
CA LYS A 456 20.00 5.86 -38.51
C LYS A 456 20.62 4.91 -37.49
N ALA A 457 20.85 3.64 -37.81
CA ALA A 457 21.49 2.70 -36.92
C ALA A 457 22.90 3.13 -36.50
N GLU A 458 23.71 3.64 -37.43
CA GLU A 458 25.03 4.23 -37.18
C GLU A 458 24.94 5.38 -36.17
N LEU A 459 24.07 6.36 -36.45
CA LEU A 459 23.91 7.55 -35.61
C LEU A 459 23.36 7.23 -34.22
N VAL A 460 22.48 6.25 -34.11
CA VAL A 460 21.97 5.75 -32.81
C VAL A 460 23.08 5.13 -31.99
N ALA A 461 23.95 4.31 -32.62
CA ALA A 461 25.10 3.72 -31.94
C ALA A 461 26.10 4.79 -31.48
N GLU A 462 26.38 5.79 -32.34
CA GLU A 462 27.22 6.93 -31.97
C GLU A 462 26.63 7.74 -30.83
N TYR A 463 25.34 8.07 -30.88
CA TYR A 463 24.66 8.82 -29.82
C TYR A 463 24.69 8.06 -28.50
N ARG A 464 24.41 6.73 -28.51
CA ARG A 464 24.48 5.87 -27.33
C ARG A 464 25.87 5.90 -26.71
N SER A 465 26.91 5.73 -27.51
CA SER A 465 28.30 5.77 -27.04
C SER A 465 28.67 7.11 -26.42
N LYS A 466 28.22 8.23 -27.00
CA LYS A 466 28.60 9.58 -26.56
C LYS A 466 27.77 10.13 -25.40
N PHE A 467 26.47 9.77 -25.31
CA PHE A 467 25.53 10.46 -24.43
C PHE A 467 24.67 9.52 -23.58
N ALA A 468 24.28 8.36 -24.07
CA ALA A 468 23.35 7.46 -23.38
C ALA A 468 24.10 6.26 -22.76
N ASN A 469 24.94 6.55 -21.76
CA ASN A 469 25.66 5.54 -20.99
C ASN A 469 25.87 6.04 -19.55
N PRO A 470 26.15 5.16 -18.59
CA PRO A 470 26.25 5.54 -17.17
C PRO A 470 27.50 6.38 -16.88
N TYR A 471 28.56 6.26 -17.67
CA TYR A 471 29.85 6.90 -17.39
C TYR A 471 29.81 8.42 -17.56
N ILE A 472 28.94 8.92 -18.43
CA ILE A 472 28.75 10.38 -18.61
C ILE A 472 28.11 10.97 -17.34
N ALA A 473 27.08 10.33 -16.80
CA ALA A 473 26.43 10.74 -15.54
C ALA A 473 27.40 10.60 -14.35
N ALA A 474 28.15 9.49 -14.27
CA ALA A 474 29.16 9.27 -13.24
C ALA A 474 30.27 10.31 -13.27
N SER A 475 30.77 10.72 -14.46
CA SER A 475 31.80 11.76 -14.59
C SER A 475 31.36 13.12 -14.07
N ARG A 476 30.08 13.35 -13.91
CA ARG A 476 29.48 14.56 -13.35
C ARG A 476 29.07 14.42 -11.87
N GLY A 477 29.25 13.24 -11.26
CA GLY A 477 28.82 12.95 -9.90
C GLY A 477 27.31 12.78 -9.76
N TYR A 478 26.58 12.49 -10.85
CA TYR A 478 25.13 12.20 -10.82
C TYR A 478 24.84 10.75 -10.44
N ILE A 479 25.81 9.87 -10.66
CA ILE A 479 25.87 8.49 -10.20
C ILE A 479 27.13 8.35 -9.33
N ASP A 480 26.99 7.71 -8.18
CA ASP A 480 28.08 7.54 -7.21
C ASP A 480 29.05 6.44 -7.67
N ASP A 481 28.54 5.38 -8.30
CA ASP A 481 29.37 4.31 -8.88
C ASP A 481 28.62 3.55 -9.98
N VAL A 482 29.39 2.97 -10.89
CA VAL A 482 28.91 1.98 -11.87
C VAL A 482 29.39 0.62 -11.39
N ILE A 483 28.45 -0.26 -11.05
CA ILE A 483 28.72 -1.53 -10.37
C ILE A 483 28.40 -2.73 -11.25
N GLU A 484 29.07 -3.86 -11.01
CA GLU A 484 28.65 -5.14 -11.57
C GLU A 484 27.27 -5.53 -11.00
N PRO A 485 26.32 -6.00 -11.85
CA PRO A 485 24.97 -6.30 -11.37
C PRO A 485 24.93 -7.30 -10.22
N ASN A 486 25.81 -8.31 -10.20
CA ASN A 486 25.93 -9.31 -9.12
C ASN A 486 26.33 -8.71 -7.77
N GLU A 487 26.91 -7.48 -7.73
CA GLU A 487 27.31 -6.79 -6.50
C GLU A 487 26.20 -5.94 -5.89
N THR A 488 25.03 -5.86 -6.51
CA THR A 488 23.94 -4.95 -6.11
C THR A 488 23.55 -5.17 -4.65
N ARG A 489 23.36 -6.43 -4.21
CA ARG A 489 22.99 -6.75 -2.81
C ARG A 489 24.00 -6.21 -1.79
N PRO A 490 25.28 -6.57 -1.80
CA PRO A 490 26.24 -6.06 -0.82
C PRO A 490 26.41 -4.54 -0.88
N ARG A 491 26.29 -3.92 -2.06
CA ARG A 491 26.39 -2.46 -2.21
C ARG A 491 25.21 -1.75 -1.57
N LEU A 492 24.00 -2.26 -1.72
CA LEU A 492 22.81 -1.70 -1.08
C LEU A 492 22.83 -1.90 0.44
N ILE A 493 23.24 -3.05 0.96
CA ILE A 493 23.38 -3.29 2.40
C ILE A 493 24.37 -2.30 3.00
N ASN A 494 25.58 -2.17 2.43
CA ASN A 494 26.57 -1.20 2.87
C ASN A 494 26.03 0.24 2.81
N GLY A 495 25.20 0.57 1.80
CA GLY A 495 24.53 1.85 1.69
C GLY A 495 23.55 2.11 2.82
N LEU A 496 22.75 1.10 3.22
CA LEU A 496 21.84 1.21 4.36
C LEU A 496 22.60 1.41 5.67
N GLU A 497 23.68 0.65 5.89
CA GLU A 497 24.55 0.78 7.06
C GLU A 497 25.19 2.17 7.15
N MET A 498 25.73 2.68 6.02
CA MET A 498 26.27 4.04 5.93
C MET A 498 25.24 5.10 6.31
N LEU A 499 23.97 4.90 5.92
CA LEU A 499 22.87 5.83 6.13
C LEU A 499 22.08 5.60 7.41
N ALA A 500 22.45 4.64 8.25
CA ALA A 500 21.73 4.26 9.47
C ALA A 500 21.48 5.46 10.43
N ASN A 501 22.39 6.42 10.45
CA ASN A 501 22.28 7.63 11.27
C ASN A 501 21.86 8.86 10.46
N LYS A 502 21.34 8.70 9.23
CA LYS A 502 20.87 9.84 8.45
C LYS A 502 19.85 10.66 9.24
N ARG A 503 20.05 11.98 9.27
CA ARG A 503 19.10 12.96 9.81
C ARG A 503 18.90 14.04 8.77
N ASP A 504 17.72 14.07 8.20
CA ASP A 504 17.31 15.06 7.24
C ASP A 504 15.99 15.69 7.69
N SER A 505 15.72 16.91 7.31
CA SER A 505 14.51 17.61 7.71
C SER A 505 14.02 18.55 6.62
N ASN A 506 12.73 18.72 6.55
CA ASN A 506 12.08 19.71 5.71
C ASN A 506 11.90 21.04 6.49
N PRO A 507 11.81 22.19 5.81
CA PRO A 507 11.45 23.45 6.46
C PRO A 507 10.13 23.29 7.24
N PRO A 508 10.02 23.90 8.46
CA PRO A 508 8.79 23.83 9.25
C PRO A 508 7.58 24.34 8.48
N LYS A 509 6.51 23.54 8.47
CA LYS A 509 5.24 23.86 7.80
C LYS A 509 4.10 23.12 8.48
N LYS A 510 2.85 23.60 8.37
CA LYS A 510 1.69 22.86 8.86
C LYS A 510 1.50 21.55 8.08
N HIS A 511 1.60 21.64 6.77
CA HIS A 511 1.58 20.53 5.80
C HIS A 511 2.09 21.07 4.45
N GLY A 512 2.40 20.17 3.51
CA GLY A 512 2.73 20.55 2.13
C GLY A 512 1.47 20.77 1.29
N CYS A 513 1.61 21.55 0.20
CA CYS A 513 0.59 21.67 -0.84
C CYS A 513 0.92 20.66 -1.94
N THR A 514 0.72 19.38 -1.65
CA THR A 514 0.94 18.30 -2.62
C THR A 514 -0.01 18.45 -3.80
N PRO A 515 0.43 18.27 -5.06
CA PRO A 515 -0.47 18.17 -6.21
C PRO A 515 -1.42 16.97 -6.04
N LEU A 516 -2.72 17.20 -5.81
CA LEU A 516 -3.73 16.16 -5.52
C LEU A 516 -4.43 15.68 -6.80
#